data_db6d46ad1b6de4d64435ed9930269289
#
_entry.id   db6d46ad1b6de4d64435ed9930269289
#
_cell.length_a   1.000
_cell.length_b   1.000
_cell.length_c   1.000
_cell.angle_alpha   90.00
_cell.angle_beta   90.00
_cell.angle_gamma   90.00
#
_symmetry.space_group_name_H-M   'P 1'
#
loop_
_entity.id
_entity.type
_entity.pdbx_description
1 polymer ?
#
loop_
_entity_poly.entity_id
_entity_poly.type
_entity_poly.pdbx_seq_one_letter_code
_entity_poly.pdbx_strand_id
1 'polypeptide(L)'
;MRNRLLLPGLMMLIPALGHAAVEDAIEKATNPLHLSTSVALQDYYTPELYNSDRHLNDTLFRATVPLAANDWVPVPQILRLTVPMATRPQPQGYKTGSGDINLFDIFLLKQEGVKIGVGPLITADSASDDALGSGKWQGGLSAVAIKSTPGWMAGTLVQWQKSFAGDDARDDVETATFQPIFIYKFQGGWYLRSSGIWTWDRESDDYYIPVGIGGGRAWGVGGKVVSAFVEPQWTVAHDGDNLPKFTLFAGFSVVM
;
A
#
# COMPACT_ATOMS: atom_id res chain seq x y z
N MET A 1 56.56 8.68 -0.34
CA MET A 1 55.94 7.37 -0.65
C MET A 1 54.49 7.41 -0.20
N ARG A 2 53.55 7.57 -1.13
CA ARG A 2 52.10 7.64 -0.83
C ARG A 2 51.47 6.31 -1.23
N ASN A 3 51.16 5.48 -0.23
CA ASN A 3 50.38 4.25 -0.43
C ASN A 3 48.95 4.62 -0.78
N ARG A 4 48.57 4.33 -2.03
CA ARG A 4 47.14 4.32 -2.43
C ARG A 4 46.59 2.93 -2.11
N LEU A 5 45.74 2.86 -1.09
CA LEU A 5 44.87 1.72 -0.85
C LEU A 5 43.79 1.67 -1.94
N LEU A 6 43.91 0.71 -2.84
CA LEU A 6 42.86 0.33 -3.78
C LEU A 6 41.83 -0.54 -3.01
N LEU A 7 40.65 0.00 -2.73
CA LEU A 7 39.50 -0.83 -2.33
C LEU A 7 39.03 -1.63 -3.57
N PRO A 8 38.95 -2.96 -3.49
CA PRO A 8 38.28 -3.74 -4.55
C PRO A 8 36.78 -3.51 -4.44
N GLY A 9 36.20 -2.88 -5.45
CA GLY A 9 34.75 -2.79 -5.60
C GLY A 9 34.17 -4.19 -5.72
N LEU A 10 33.37 -4.60 -4.74
CA LEU A 10 32.59 -5.82 -4.77
C LEU A 10 31.46 -5.63 -5.78
N MET A 11 31.74 -5.95 -7.04
CA MET A 11 30.74 -5.97 -8.11
C MET A 11 29.91 -7.25 -7.92
N MET A 12 28.75 -7.14 -7.22
CA MET A 12 27.78 -8.23 -7.15
C MET A 12 27.30 -8.50 -8.57
N LEU A 13 27.72 -9.61 -9.15
CA LEU A 13 27.17 -10.20 -10.36
C LEU A 13 25.73 -10.65 -10.03
N ILE A 14 24.74 -9.80 -10.32
CA ILE A 14 23.32 -10.17 -10.30
C ILE A 14 23.11 -10.94 -11.61
N PRO A 15 22.67 -12.23 -11.57
CA PRO A 15 22.39 -12.98 -12.78
C PRO A 15 21.31 -12.25 -13.58
N ALA A 16 21.56 -12.02 -14.87
CA ALA A 16 20.60 -11.47 -15.81
C ALA A 16 19.45 -12.47 -15.97
N LEU A 17 18.31 -12.20 -15.35
CA LEU A 17 17.06 -12.92 -15.60
C LEU A 17 16.64 -12.67 -17.06
N GLY A 18 16.12 -13.71 -17.75
CA GLY A 18 15.53 -13.55 -19.07
C GLY A 18 14.35 -12.55 -19.04
N HIS A 19 14.03 -11.93 -20.17
CA HIS A 19 13.02 -10.85 -20.25
C HIS A 19 11.68 -11.23 -19.60
N ALA A 20 11.16 -12.43 -19.90
CA ALA A 20 9.92 -12.95 -19.31
C ALA A 20 9.98 -13.14 -17.79
N ALA A 21 11.13 -13.55 -17.23
CA ALA A 21 11.29 -13.70 -15.78
C ALA A 21 11.36 -12.36 -15.05
N VAL A 22 11.83 -11.31 -15.71
CA VAL A 22 11.86 -9.94 -15.17
C VAL A 22 10.44 -9.33 -15.11
N GLU A 23 9.66 -9.52 -16.18
CA GLU A 23 8.26 -9.05 -16.23
C GLU A 23 7.40 -9.76 -15.19
N ASP A 24 7.59 -11.08 -15.01
CA ASP A 24 6.93 -11.85 -13.95
C ASP A 24 7.30 -11.35 -12.55
N ALA A 25 8.56 -10.97 -12.33
CA ALA A 25 8.99 -10.40 -11.06
C ALA A 25 8.29 -9.07 -10.74
N ILE A 26 8.17 -8.17 -11.73
CA ILE A 26 7.43 -6.90 -11.53
C ILE A 26 5.95 -7.21 -11.27
N GLU A 27 5.35 -8.11 -12.04
CA GLU A 27 3.94 -8.50 -11.87
C GLU A 27 3.66 -9.04 -10.46
N LYS A 28 4.50 -9.97 -9.98
CA LYS A 28 4.40 -10.51 -8.62
C LYS A 28 4.52 -9.43 -7.55
N ALA A 29 5.40 -8.47 -7.74
CA ALA A 29 5.68 -7.44 -6.74
C ALA A 29 4.65 -6.32 -6.72
N THR A 30 3.97 -6.04 -7.84
CA THR A 30 3.15 -4.83 -7.99
C THR A 30 1.66 -5.09 -8.18
N ASN A 31 1.27 -6.28 -8.67
CA ASN A 31 -0.13 -6.60 -8.92
C ASN A 31 -0.84 -7.04 -7.62
N PRO A 32 -1.81 -6.27 -7.10
CA PRO A 32 -2.53 -6.61 -5.87
C PRO A 32 -3.39 -7.88 -5.99
N LEU A 33 -3.68 -8.34 -7.21
CA LEU A 33 -4.43 -9.58 -7.50
C LEU A 33 -3.53 -10.74 -7.93
N HIS A 34 -2.23 -10.66 -7.68
CA HIS A 34 -1.33 -11.80 -7.91
C HIS A 34 -1.47 -12.82 -6.78
N LEU A 35 -1.68 -14.09 -7.14
CA LEU A 35 -1.85 -15.19 -6.18
C LEU A 35 -0.49 -15.67 -5.65
N SER A 36 0.16 -14.85 -4.85
CA SER A 36 1.43 -15.17 -4.18
C SER A 36 1.41 -14.71 -2.74
N THR A 37 2.04 -15.48 -1.87
CA THR A 37 2.31 -15.06 -0.49
C THR A 37 3.36 -13.96 -0.51
N SER A 38 3.10 -12.88 0.21
CA SER A 38 4.05 -11.78 0.32
C SER A 38 4.03 -11.11 1.68
N VAL A 39 5.17 -10.52 2.04
CA VAL A 39 5.29 -9.58 3.15
C VAL A 39 5.85 -8.28 2.62
N ALA A 40 5.34 -7.17 3.14
CA ALA A 40 5.79 -5.83 2.74
C ALA A 40 5.89 -4.90 3.95
N LEU A 41 6.86 -4.02 3.91
CA LEU A 41 6.97 -2.85 4.75
C LEU A 41 6.78 -1.62 3.84
N GLN A 42 5.81 -0.78 4.17
CA GLN A 42 5.49 0.42 3.41
C GLN A 42 5.43 1.61 4.34
N ASP A 43 5.97 2.73 3.93
CA ASP A 43 6.05 3.94 4.73
C ASP A 43 5.46 5.13 3.99
N TYR A 44 4.50 5.79 4.62
CA TYR A 44 3.88 7.03 4.18
C TYR A 44 4.36 8.16 5.10
N TYR A 45 5.50 8.74 4.79
CA TYR A 45 5.98 9.90 5.51
C TYR A 45 5.41 11.18 4.91
N THR A 46 4.63 11.91 5.69
CA THR A 46 3.97 13.16 5.31
C THR A 46 4.57 14.34 6.08
N PRO A 47 5.65 14.96 5.56
CA PRO A 47 6.31 16.09 6.22
C PRO A 47 5.51 17.39 6.14
N GLU A 48 4.58 17.53 5.18
CA GLU A 48 3.82 18.74 4.95
C GLU A 48 2.33 18.47 4.98
N LEU A 49 1.63 19.20 5.84
CA LEU A 49 0.18 19.20 5.95
C LEU A 49 -0.39 20.57 5.54
N TYR A 50 -1.64 20.61 5.13
CA TYR A 50 -2.36 21.87 4.93
C TYR A 50 -2.67 22.53 6.29
N ASN A 51 -2.39 23.82 6.38
CA ASN A 51 -2.66 24.65 7.56
C ASN A 51 -2.01 24.15 8.86
N SER A 52 -0.88 23.43 8.78
CA SER A 52 -0.17 22.89 9.93
C SER A 52 1.34 22.73 9.67
N ASP A 53 2.15 23.10 10.66
CA ASP A 53 3.61 22.87 10.66
C ASP A 53 3.99 21.48 11.23
N ARG A 54 3.03 20.57 11.28
CA ARG A 54 3.19 19.22 11.82
C ARG A 54 3.43 18.21 10.69
N HIS A 55 3.86 17.01 11.07
CA HIS A 55 4.02 15.90 10.15
C HIS A 55 3.26 14.66 10.63
N LEU A 56 3.00 13.73 9.73
CA LEU A 56 2.45 12.39 10.01
C LEU A 56 3.42 11.34 9.50
N ASN A 57 3.36 10.15 10.10
CA ASN A 57 3.98 8.97 9.51
C ASN A 57 3.10 7.74 9.73
N ASP A 58 2.97 6.91 8.70
CA ASP A 58 2.32 5.61 8.76
C ASP A 58 3.23 4.55 8.13
N THR A 59 3.88 3.76 8.98
CA THR A 59 4.64 2.59 8.54
C THR A 59 3.73 1.36 8.62
N LEU A 60 3.46 0.71 7.49
CA LEU A 60 2.54 -0.41 7.36
C LEU A 60 3.32 -1.72 7.18
N PHE A 61 3.16 -2.65 8.11
CA PHE A 61 3.50 -4.04 7.88
C PHE A 61 2.31 -4.75 7.23
N ARG A 62 2.52 -5.36 6.06
CA ARG A 62 1.47 -6.07 5.31
C ARG A 62 1.87 -7.51 5.05
N ALA A 63 0.98 -8.43 5.38
CA ALA A 63 1.10 -9.84 5.02
C ALA A 63 -0.06 -10.21 4.08
N THR A 64 0.25 -10.83 2.96
CA THR A 64 -0.74 -11.26 1.96
C THR A 64 -0.61 -12.75 1.74
N VAL A 65 -1.74 -13.46 1.77
CA VAL A 65 -1.81 -14.92 1.56
C VAL A 65 -2.90 -15.23 0.56
N PRO A 66 -2.60 -15.91 -0.55
CA PRO A 66 -3.62 -16.42 -1.44
C PRO A 66 -4.26 -17.69 -0.84
N LEU A 67 -5.57 -17.79 -0.95
CA LEU A 67 -6.32 -18.98 -0.57
C LEU A 67 -6.88 -19.60 -1.86
N ALA A 68 -6.68 -20.91 -2.02
CA ALA A 68 -7.21 -21.62 -3.17
C ALA A 68 -8.73 -21.75 -3.07
N ALA A 69 -9.40 -21.83 -4.22
CA ALA A 69 -10.81 -22.21 -4.27
C ALA A 69 -11.03 -23.55 -3.60
N ASN A 70 -12.17 -23.69 -2.92
CA ASN A 70 -12.60 -24.92 -2.23
C ASN A 70 -14.11 -25.12 -2.37
N ASP A 71 -14.66 -26.18 -1.77
CA ASP A 71 -16.08 -26.52 -1.88
C ASP A 71 -17.03 -25.47 -1.30
N TRP A 72 -16.56 -24.65 -0.35
CA TRP A 72 -17.33 -23.59 0.29
C TRP A 72 -17.20 -22.25 -0.46
N VAL A 73 -16.00 -21.99 -0.99
CA VAL A 73 -15.69 -20.78 -1.74
C VAL A 73 -15.07 -21.20 -3.07
N PRO A 74 -15.88 -21.23 -4.16
CA PRO A 74 -15.46 -21.79 -5.45
C PRO A 74 -14.57 -20.85 -6.27
N VAL A 75 -14.05 -19.78 -5.68
CA VAL A 75 -13.12 -18.82 -6.30
C VAL A 75 -11.88 -18.63 -5.42
N PRO A 76 -10.70 -18.37 -6.00
CA PRO A 76 -9.52 -18.02 -5.21
C PRO A 76 -9.73 -16.70 -4.46
N GLN A 77 -9.05 -16.55 -3.34
CA GLN A 77 -9.13 -15.38 -2.48
C GLN A 77 -7.74 -14.81 -2.22
N ILE A 78 -7.67 -13.55 -1.86
CA ILE A 78 -6.47 -12.88 -1.38
C ILE A 78 -6.79 -12.24 -0.04
N LEU A 79 -6.26 -12.85 1.00
CA LEU A 79 -6.35 -12.33 2.37
C LEU A 79 -5.15 -11.43 2.64
N ARG A 80 -5.40 -10.19 3.12
CA ARG A 80 -4.33 -9.26 3.49
C ARG A 80 -4.56 -8.67 4.87
N LEU A 81 -3.59 -8.89 5.73
CA LEU A 81 -3.47 -8.24 7.03
C LEU A 81 -2.58 -7.00 6.90
N THR A 82 -2.99 -5.88 7.48
CA THR A 82 -2.19 -4.66 7.62
C THR A 82 -2.11 -4.28 9.10
N VAL A 83 -0.89 -4.16 9.60
CA VAL A 83 -0.61 -3.65 10.94
C VAL A 83 0.13 -2.33 10.81
N PRO A 84 -0.51 -1.19 11.13
CA PRO A 84 0.14 0.11 11.05
C PRO A 84 0.93 0.42 12.31
N MET A 85 2.06 1.11 12.14
CA MET A 85 2.71 1.91 13.17
C MET A 85 2.56 3.37 12.77
N ALA A 86 1.81 4.13 13.57
CA ALA A 86 1.43 5.49 13.28
C ALA A 86 2.20 6.47 14.16
N THR A 87 2.54 7.63 13.61
CA THR A 87 3.04 8.80 14.35
C THR A 87 2.08 9.96 14.09
N ARG A 88 1.53 10.50 15.16
CA ARG A 88 0.54 11.59 15.11
C ARG A 88 0.98 12.77 15.94
N PRO A 89 0.75 14.03 15.48
CA PRO A 89 1.02 15.22 16.26
C PRO A 89 0.09 15.29 17.46
N GLN A 90 0.65 15.78 18.57
CA GLN A 90 -0.06 16.06 19.82
C GLN A 90 0.16 17.51 20.21
N PRO A 91 -0.64 18.10 21.12
CA PRO A 91 -0.41 19.46 21.61
C PRO A 91 1.03 19.67 22.08
N GLN A 92 1.65 18.65 22.65
CA GLN A 92 3.05 18.65 23.08
C GLN A 92 3.83 17.50 22.42
N GLY A 93 4.39 17.74 21.20
CA GLY A 93 5.22 16.77 20.50
C GLY A 93 4.44 15.80 19.63
N TYR A 94 4.80 14.51 19.70
CA TYR A 94 4.26 13.44 18.86
C TYR A 94 4.00 12.19 19.68
N LYS A 95 2.98 11.43 19.27
CA LYS A 95 2.71 10.07 19.75
C LYS A 95 3.04 9.07 18.66
N THR A 96 3.73 8.00 19.00
CA THR A 96 4.05 6.88 18.08
C THR A 96 3.66 5.57 18.73
N GLY A 97 3.01 4.69 17.98
CA GLY A 97 2.61 3.35 18.43
C GLY A 97 1.82 2.62 17.35
N SER A 98 1.25 1.45 17.68
CA SER A 98 0.39 0.73 16.74
C SER A 98 -0.92 1.49 16.53
N GLY A 99 -1.35 1.55 15.27
CA GLY A 99 -2.68 2.00 14.88
C GLY A 99 -3.69 0.85 14.78
N ASP A 100 -4.84 1.13 14.18
CA ASP A 100 -5.92 0.16 14.00
C ASP A 100 -5.56 -0.88 12.93
N ILE A 101 -5.64 -2.16 13.28
CA ILE A 101 -5.33 -3.29 12.41
C ILE A 101 -6.45 -3.46 11.39
N ASN A 102 -6.07 -3.61 10.12
CA ASN A 102 -7.02 -3.85 9.02
C ASN A 102 -6.80 -5.22 8.38
N LEU A 103 -7.91 -5.89 8.09
CA LEU A 103 -7.95 -7.14 7.35
C LEU A 103 -8.94 -7.00 6.21
N PHE A 104 -8.56 -7.38 5.00
CA PHE A 104 -9.50 -7.59 3.92
C PHE A 104 -9.32 -8.95 3.25
N ASP A 105 -10.41 -9.44 2.66
CA ASP A 105 -10.44 -10.66 1.86
C ASP A 105 -11.07 -10.37 0.49
N ILE A 106 -10.31 -10.58 -0.57
CA ILE A 106 -10.73 -10.32 -1.95
C ILE A 106 -10.98 -11.63 -2.67
N PHE A 107 -12.23 -11.86 -3.06
CA PHE A 107 -12.67 -12.97 -3.89
C PHE A 107 -12.41 -12.64 -5.37
N LEU A 108 -11.60 -13.45 -6.06
CA LEU A 108 -11.28 -13.23 -7.47
C LEU A 108 -12.40 -13.76 -8.36
N LEU A 109 -13.28 -12.87 -8.79
CA LEU A 109 -14.43 -13.21 -9.63
C LEU A 109 -14.04 -13.41 -11.10
N LYS A 110 -12.99 -12.73 -11.55
CA LYS A 110 -12.49 -12.83 -12.92
C LYS A 110 -10.96 -12.78 -12.91
N GLN A 111 -10.32 -13.72 -13.60
CA GLN A 111 -8.85 -13.87 -13.61
C GLN A 111 -8.24 -13.67 -15.00
N GLU A 112 -9.04 -13.53 -16.05
CA GLU A 112 -8.57 -13.34 -17.42
C GLU A 112 -8.87 -11.93 -17.93
N GLY A 113 -7.98 -11.41 -18.76
CA GLY A 113 -8.06 -10.06 -19.32
C GLY A 113 -7.99 -8.98 -18.24
N VAL A 114 -9.10 -8.35 -17.93
CA VAL A 114 -9.25 -7.51 -16.73
C VAL A 114 -9.59 -8.43 -15.56
N LYS A 115 -8.65 -8.57 -14.61
CA LYS A 115 -8.89 -9.30 -13.36
C LYS A 115 -9.77 -8.45 -12.45
N ILE A 116 -10.75 -9.07 -11.82
CA ILE A 116 -11.70 -8.38 -10.93
C ILE A 116 -11.83 -9.18 -9.64
N GLY A 117 -11.74 -8.47 -8.53
CA GLY A 117 -11.99 -9.02 -7.21
C GLY A 117 -12.84 -8.09 -6.37
N VAL A 118 -13.63 -8.65 -5.46
CA VAL A 118 -14.43 -7.92 -4.49
C VAL A 118 -14.41 -8.67 -3.17
N GLY A 119 -14.63 -7.98 -2.07
CA GLY A 119 -14.74 -8.66 -0.80
C GLY A 119 -14.85 -7.73 0.40
N PRO A 120 -15.08 -8.29 1.59
CA PRO A 120 -15.22 -7.54 2.83
C PRO A 120 -13.87 -7.01 3.31
N LEU A 121 -13.95 -5.95 4.10
CA LEU A 121 -12.86 -5.47 4.93
C LEU A 121 -13.36 -5.21 6.35
N ILE A 122 -12.46 -5.32 7.32
CA ILE A 122 -12.70 -4.97 8.71
C ILE A 122 -11.47 -4.24 9.26
N THR A 123 -11.71 -3.19 10.02
CA THR A 123 -10.69 -2.48 10.80
C THR A 123 -11.04 -2.60 12.27
N ALA A 124 -10.12 -3.15 13.05
CA ALA A 124 -10.32 -3.35 14.48
C ALA A 124 -9.95 -2.08 15.25
N ASP A 125 -10.70 -1.80 16.29
CA ASP A 125 -10.31 -0.84 17.33
C ASP A 125 -9.18 -1.47 18.16
N SER A 126 -7.94 -1.26 17.74
CA SER A 126 -6.76 -1.96 18.27
C SER A 126 -5.53 -1.07 18.44
N ALA A 127 -5.69 0.22 18.23
CA ALA A 127 -4.61 1.17 18.42
C ALA A 127 -4.08 1.16 19.87
N SER A 128 -2.78 1.35 20.03
CA SER A 128 -2.13 1.37 21.34
C SER A 128 -2.39 2.63 22.16
N ASP A 129 -3.02 3.63 21.54
CA ASP A 129 -3.35 4.93 22.16
C ASP A 129 -4.45 5.61 21.35
N ASP A 130 -5.31 6.36 22.01
CA ASP A 130 -6.45 7.08 21.42
C ASP A 130 -6.08 8.04 20.29
N ALA A 131 -4.86 8.56 20.32
CA ALA A 131 -4.34 9.45 19.27
C ALA A 131 -3.92 8.73 18.00
N LEU A 132 -3.82 7.39 18.00
CA LEU A 132 -3.27 6.57 16.93
C LEU A 132 -4.33 5.76 16.18
N GLY A 133 -5.55 5.73 16.69
CA GLY A 133 -6.68 5.00 16.12
C GLY A 133 -7.98 5.78 16.18
N SER A 134 -8.99 5.22 15.57
CA SER A 134 -10.33 5.82 15.55
C SER A 134 -11.13 5.57 16.84
N GLY A 135 -10.78 4.56 17.63
CA GLY A 135 -11.59 4.07 18.75
C GLY A 135 -12.88 3.37 18.27
N LYS A 136 -12.91 2.94 16.99
CA LYS A 136 -14.09 2.34 16.35
C LYS A 136 -13.74 1.06 15.60
N TRP A 137 -14.58 0.06 15.75
CA TRP A 137 -14.65 -1.07 14.81
C TRP A 137 -15.33 -0.62 13.53
N GLN A 138 -14.70 -0.87 12.39
CA GLN A 138 -15.21 -0.48 11.09
C GLN A 138 -15.35 -1.71 10.20
N GLY A 139 -16.44 -1.78 9.45
CA GLY A 139 -16.70 -2.80 8.45
C GLY A 139 -16.95 -2.17 7.08
N GLY A 140 -16.65 -2.90 6.02
CA GLY A 140 -16.82 -2.34 4.70
C GLY A 140 -16.57 -3.32 3.56
N LEU A 141 -16.42 -2.76 2.36
CA LEU A 141 -16.23 -3.51 1.13
C LEU A 141 -15.05 -2.96 0.34
N SER A 142 -14.37 -3.86 -0.35
CA SER A 142 -13.29 -3.56 -1.29
C SER A 142 -13.64 -4.10 -2.67
N ALA A 143 -13.33 -3.35 -3.71
CA ALA A 143 -13.40 -3.80 -5.10
C ALA A 143 -12.12 -3.43 -5.83
N VAL A 144 -11.60 -4.35 -6.62
CA VAL A 144 -10.35 -4.15 -7.36
C VAL A 144 -10.49 -4.64 -8.79
N ALA A 145 -9.97 -3.86 -9.73
CA ALA A 145 -9.93 -4.22 -11.14
C ALA A 145 -8.53 -3.91 -11.68
N ILE A 146 -7.86 -4.91 -12.26
CA ILE A 146 -6.50 -4.79 -12.79
C ILE A 146 -6.43 -5.37 -14.21
N LYS A 147 -5.86 -4.60 -15.13
CA LYS A 147 -5.39 -5.08 -16.43
C LYS A 147 -3.89 -5.00 -16.47
N SER A 148 -3.24 -6.13 -16.75
CA SER A 148 -1.80 -6.22 -16.90
C SER A 148 -1.41 -6.72 -18.29
N THR A 149 -0.33 -6.16 -18.81
CA THR A 149 0.31 -6.54 -20.07
C THR A 149 1.83 -6.65 -19.84
N PRO A 150 2.60 -7.15 -20.78
CA PRO A 150 4.06 -7.16 -20.65
C PRO A 150 4.66 -5.79 -20.35
N GLY A 151 4.19 -4.71 -20.99
CA GLY A 151 4.79 -3.36 -20.84
C GLY A 151 4.19 -2.50 -19.74
N TRP A 152 2.97 -2.78 -19.29
CA TRP A 152 2.28 -1.96 -18.29
C TRP A 152 1.19 -2.72 -17.53
N MET A 153 0.84 -2.19 -16.38
CA MET A 153 -0.32 -2.59 -15.59
C MET A 153 -1.08 -1.34 -15.19
N ALA A 154 -2.40 -1.38 -15.30
CA ALA A 154 -3.27 -0.32 -14.83
C ALA A 154 -4.50 -0.90 -14.15
N GLY A 155 -5.03 -0.19 -13.18
CA GLY A 155 -6.23 -0.59 -12.48
C GLY A 155 -6.60 0.33 -11.34
N THR A 156 -7.47 -0.15 -10.49
CA THR A 156 -7.94 0.58 -9.31
C THR A 156 -8.30 -0.36 -8.18
N LEU A 157 -8.13 0.13 -6.95
CA LEU A 157 -8.71 -0.42 -5.73
C LEU A 157 -9.66 0.64 -5.17
N VAL A 158 -10.91 0.27 -4.93
CA VAL A 158 -11.92 1.10 -4.26
C VAL A 158 -12.26 0.43 -2.95
N GLN A 159 -12.33 1.20 -1.88
CA GLN A 159 -12.74 0.71 -0.57
C GLN A 159 -13.72 1.71 0.05
N TRP A 160 -14.70 1.18 0.76
CA TRP A 160 -15.61 1.93 1.60
C TRP A 160 -15.73 1.20 2.93
N GLN A 161 -15.67 1.95 4.03
CA GLN A 161 -15.83 1.40 5.38
C GLN A 161 -16.57 2.39 6.27
N LYS A 162 -17.31 1.84 7.24
CA LYS A 162 -18.07 2.60 8.22
C LYS A 162 -17.94 1.96 9.60
N SER A 163 -17.95 2.80 10.64
CA SER A 163 -18.00 2.35 12.03
C SER A 163 -19.34 1.67 12.35
N PHE A 164 -19.29 0.61 13.16
CA PHE A 164 -20.47 -0.12 13.63
C PHE A 164 -20.44 -0.43 15.14
N ALA A 165 -19.31 -0.23 15.80
CA ALA A 165 -19.11 -0.42 17.24
C ALA A 165 -17.87 0.35 17.70
N GLY A 166 -17.64 0.46 19.00
CA GLY A 166 -16.47 1.11 19.61
C GLY A 166 -16.85 2.08 20.70
N ASP A 167 -15.97 3.04 20.98
CA ASP A 167 -16.18 4.05 22.02
C ASP A 167 -17.21 5.10 21.57
N ASP A 168 -18.32 5.22 22.30
CA ASP A 168 -19.38 6.18 22.02
C ASP A 168 -18.96 7.66 22.19
N ALA A 169 -17.85 7.92 22.90
CA ALA A 169 -17.28 9.26 23.04
C ALA A 169 -16.41 9.70 21.85
N ARG A 170 -16.15 8.80 20.89
CA ARG A 170 -15.39 9.04 19.68
C ARG A 170 -16.33 9.28 18.50
N ASP A 171 -15.91 10.14 17.58
CA ASP A 171 -16.64 10.41 16.36
C ASP A 171 -16.80 9.13 15.51
N ASP A 172 -17.93 9.03 14.83
CA ASP A 172 -18.14 7.97 13.86
C ASP A 172 -17.17 8.10 12.68
N VAL A 173 -16.95 7.00 12.00
CA VAL A 173 -16.07 6.93 10.83
C VAL A 173 -16.87 6.44 9.63
N GLU A 174 -16.84 7.17 8.54
CA GLU A 174 -17.27 6.69 7.24
C GLU A 174 -16.30 7.19 6.18
N THR A 175 -15.47 6.30 5.63
CA THR A 175 -14.40 6.64 4.68
C THR A 175 -14.57 5.90 3.37
N ALA A 176 -14.44 6.61 2.27
CA ALA A 176 -14.31 6.05 0.93
C ALA A 176 -12.93 6.35 0.36
N THR A 177 -12.29 5.36 -0.27
CA THR A 177 -11.02 5.54 -0.94
C THR A 177 -11.06 5.04 -2.37
N PHE A 178 -10.34 5.72 -3.24
CA PHE A 178 -10.09 5.32 -4.62
C PHE A 178 -8.58 5.38 -4.88
N GLN A 179 -7.99 4.26 -5.20
CA GLN A 179 -6.57 4.16 -5.51
C GLN A 179 -6.38 3.82 -6.99
N PRO A 180 -6.12 4.80 -7.88
CA PRO A 180 -5.66 4.50 -9.23
C PRO A 180 -4.27 3.87 -9.14
N ILE A 181 -4.04 2.81 -9.90
CA ILE A 181 -2.77 2.09 -9.94
C ILE A 181 -2.27 2.09 -11.37
N PHE A 182 -1.06 2.60 -11.58
CA PHE A 182 -0.39 2.54 -12.86
C PHE A 182 1.08 2.14 -12.68
N ILE A 183 1.50 1.11 -13.41
CA ILE A 183 2.88 0.63 -13.43
C ILE A 183 3.32 0.53 -14.89
N TYR A 184 4.42 1.20 -15.24
CA TYR A 184 5.08 1.01 -16.52
C TYR A 184 6.37 0.20 -16.32
N LYS A 185 6.50 -0.91 -17.04
CA LYS A 185 7.54 -1.91 -16.83
C LYS A 185 8.69 -1.68 -17.80
N PHE A 186 9.92 -1.59 -17.28
CA PHE A 186 11.16 -1.49 -18.06
C PHE A 186 11.96 -2.79 -17.99
N GLN A 187 13.00 -2.85 -18.80
CA GLN A 187 13.98 -3.94 -18.73
C GLN A 187 14.74 -3.93 -17.40
N GLY A 188 15.29 -5.08 -17.00
CA GLY A 188 16.11 -5.20 -15.79
C GLY A 188 15.33 -5.11 -14.47
N GLY A 189 14.00 -5.26 -14.52
CA GLY A 189 13.13 -5.24 -13.35
C GLY A 189 12.75 -3.85 -12.86
N TRP A 190 13.14 -2.80 -13.56
CA TRP A 190 12.76 -1.42 -13.23
C TRP A 190 11.31 -1.13 -13.63
N TYR A 191 10.66 -0.27 -12.88
CA TYR A 191 9.31 0.20 -13.23
C TYR A 191 9.09 1.63 -12.74
N LEU A 192 8.24 2.37 -13.46
CA LEU A 192 7.57 3.57 -12.95
C LEU A 192 6.26 3.18 -12.31
N ARG A 193 5.84 3.96 -11.33
CA ARG A 193 4.58 3.76 -10.61
C ARG A 193 3.87 5.07 -10.30
N SER A 194 2.56 4.99 -10.22
CA SER A 194 1.67 6.02 -9.69
C SER A 194 0.54 5.31 -8.95
N SER A 195 0.32 5.64 -7.66
CA SER A 195 -0.63 4.90 -6.83
C SER A 195 -1.18 5.72 -5.65
N GLY A 196 -1.28 7.04 -5.79
CA GLY A 196 -1.85 7.91 -4.77
C GLY A 196 -3.26 7.48 -4.37
N ILE A 197 -3.54 7.42 -3.07
CA ILE A 197 -4.85 7.03 -2.54
C ILE A 197 -5.69 8.29 -2.35
N TRP A 198 -6.74 8.45 -3.13
CA TRP A 198 -7.74 9.49 -2.98
C TRP A 198 -8.66 9.11 -1.83
N THR A 199 -8.87 10.02 -0.90
CA THR A 199 -9.61 9.74 0.33
C THR A 199 -10.72 10.77 0.51
N TRP A 200 -11.89 10.30 0.86
CA TRP A 200 -13.05 11.08 1.30
C TRP A 200 -13.47 10.59 2.68
N ASP A 201 -13.46 11.50 3.63
CA ASP A 201 -14.15 11.32 4.92
C ASP A 201 -15.59 11.80 4.74
N ARG A 202 -16.54 10.89 4.97
CA ARG A 202 -17.98 11.16 4.77
C ARG A 202 -18.66 11.74 6.00
N GLU A 203 -17.99 11.69 7.16
CA GLU A 203 -18.52 12.28 8.39
C GLU A 203 -18.15 13.77 8.49
N SER A 204 -16.94 14.16 8.07
CA SER A 204 -16.50 15.56 8.05
C SER A 204 -16.67 16.27 6.71
N ASP A 205 -16.98 15.52 5.62
CA ASP A 205 -16.93 15.95 4.22
C ASP A 205 -15.52 16.35 3.73
N ASP A 206 -14.49 16.05 4.50
CA ASP A 206 -13.09 16.32 4.12
C ASP A 206 -12.62 15.35 3.02
N TYR A 207 -11.77 15.84 2.14
CA TYR A 207 -11.13 14.98 1.15
C TYR A 207 -9.73 15.45 0.76
N TYR A 208 -8.90 14.53 0.26
CA TYR A 208 -7.66 14.87 -0.42
C TYR A 208 -7.35 13.89 -1.55
N ILE A 209 -6.79 14.43 -2.64
CA ILE A 209 -6.51 13.72 -3.89
C ILE A 209 -5.02 13.84 -4.20
N PRO A 210 -4.18 12.92 -3.74
CA PRO A 210 -2.76 12.89 -4.07
C PRO A 210 -2.52 12.28 -5.45
N VAL A 211 -1.57 12.86 -6.18
CA VAL A 211 -1.01 12.31 -7.41
C VAL A 211 0.48 12.14 -7.20
N GLY A 212 0.99 10.95 -7.48
CA GLY A 212 2.40 10.63 -7.35
C GLY A 212 3.00 10.09 -8.63
N ILE A 213 4.30 10.22 -8.74
CA ILE A 213 5.10 9.49 -9.70
C ILE A 213 6.38 9.03 -9.03
N GLY A 214 6.65 7.73 -9.14
CA GLY A 214 7.78 7.11 -8.48
C GLY A 214 8.44 6.05 -9.33
N GLY A 215 9.51 5.50 -8.81
CA GLY A 215 10.24 4.42 -9.43
C GLY A 215 10.52 3.29 -8.46
N GLY A 216 10.65 2.10 -9.00
CA GLY A 216 11.01 0.92 -8.23
C GLY A 216 11.74 -0.11 -9.06
N ARG A 217 12.20 -1.15 -8.38
CA ARG A 217 12.83 -2.28 -9.01
C ARG A 217 12.38 -3.57 -8.32
N ALA A 218 12.10 -4.60 -9.13
CA ALA A 218 11.87 -5.96 -8.68
C ALA A 218 12.99 -6.87 -9.21
N TRP A 219 13.46 -7.82 -8.37
CA TRP A 219 14.53 -8.74 -8.75
C TRP A 219 14.39 -10.08 -8.02
N GLY A 220 14.91 -11.13 -8.60
CA GLY A 220 14.89 -12.46 -8.00
C GLY A 220 16.04 -12.67 -7.02
N VAL A 221 15.77 -13.26 -5.87
CA VAL A 221 16.76 -13.68 -4.86
C VAL A 221 16.35 -15.01 -4.26
N GLY A 222 17.12 -16.06 -4.51
CA GLY A 222 16.88 -17.36 -3.87
C GLY A 222 15.50 -17.94 -4.13
N GLY A 223 14.97 -17.81 -5.35
CA GLY A 223 13.63 -18.28 -5.73
C GLY A 223 12.47 -17.37 -5.31
N LYS A 224 12.74 -16.28 -4.60
CA LYS A 224 11.78 -15.25 -4.21
C LYS A 224 11.94 -14.01 -5.08
N VAL A 225 10.92 -13.18 -5.10
CA VAL A 225 10.99 -11.84 -5.69
C VAL A 225 11.07 -10.80 -4.60
N VAL A 226 12.04 -9.91 -4.70
CA VAL A 226 12.22 -8.76 -3.82
C VAL A 226 11.91 -7.50 -4.62
N SER A 227 11.26 -6.53 -4.03
CA SER A 227 10.99 -5.23 -4.67
C SER A 227 11.19 -4.09 -3.69
N ALA A 228 11.70 -2.98 -4.21
CA ALA A 228 11.78 -1.72 -3.49
C ALA A 228 11.34 -0.57 -4.40
N PHE A 229 10.70 0.46 -3.82
CA PHE A 229 10.25 1.63 -4.56
C PHE A 229 10.23 2.88 -3.70
N VAL A 230 10.18 4.02 -4.36
CA VAL A 230 9.87 5.31 -3.77
C VAL A 230 8.95 6.09 -4.72
N GLU A 231 7.94 6.77 -4.15
CA GLU A 231 6.92 7.52 -4.88
C GLU A 231 6.57 8.80 -4.10
N PRO A 232 7.18 9.95 -4.44
CA PRO A 232 6.69 11.24 -3.97
C PRO A 232 5.28 11.50 -4.51
N GLN A 233 4.39 12.00 -3.64
CA GLN A 233 2.99 12.25 -3.91
C GLN A 233 2.63 13.67 -3.47
N TRP A 234 1.91 14.42 -4.32
CA TRP A 234 1.41 15.76 -4.04
C TRP A 234 -0.11 15.78 -4.11
N THR A 235 -0.75 16.34 -3.11
CA THR A 235 -2.20 16.56 -3.13
C THR A 235 -2.53 17.71 -4.09
N VAL A 236 -3.32 17.40 -5.11
CA VAL A 236 -3.72 18.33 -6.18
C VAL A 236 -5.09 18.96 -5.96
N ALA A 237 -5.91 18.35 -5.09
CA ALA A 237 -7.19 18.89 -4.65
C ALA A 237 -7.47 18.41 -3.23
N HIS A 238 -8.02 19.28 -2.38
CA HIS A 238 -8.41 18.96 -1.01
C HIS A 238 -9.49 19.91 -0.51
N ASP A 239 -10.20 19.48 0.51
CA ASP A 239 -11.01 20.29 1.42
C ASP A 239 -10.80 19.74 2.83
N GLY A 240 -10.55 20.62 3.79
CA GLY A 240 -10.21 20.28 5.18
C GLY A 240 -8.81 20.71 5.61
N ASP A 241 -8.59 20.72 6.92
CA ASP A 241 -7.34 21.09 7.58
C ASP A 241 -6.53 19.85 7.99
N ASN A 242 -5.22 20.05 8.20
CA ASN A 242 -4.31 18.99 8.63
C ASN A 242 -4.22 17.77 7.68
N LEU A 243 -4.71 17.92 6.46
CA LEU A 243 -4.65 16.90 5.43
C LEU A 243 -3.25 16.84 4.78
N PRO A 244 -2.83 15.68 4.24
CA PRO A 244 -1.55 15.53 3.56
C PRO A 244 -1.42 16.48 2.37
N LYS A 245 -0.38 17.33 2.38
CA LYS A 245 -0.01 18.20 1.25
C LYS A 245 1.04 17.55 0.37
N PHE A 246 2.04 16.94 1.00
CA PHE A 246 3.08 16.16 0.36
C PHE A 246 3.32 14.89 1.18
N THR A 247 3.47 13.76 0.51
CA THR A 247 3.81 12.46 1.13
C THR A 247 4.91 11.79 0.34
N LEU A 248 5.93 11.31 1.03
CA LEU A 248 6.92 10.39 0.47
C LEU A 248 6.48 8.97 0.78
N PHE A 249 5.99 8.27 -0.24
CA PHE A 249 5.62 6.87 -0.14
C PHE A 249 6.78 5.98 -0.56
N ALA A 250 7.22 5.11 0.32
CA ALA A 250 8.28 4.14 0.03
C ALA A 250 7.86 2.73 0.44
N GLY A 251 8.47 1.73 -0.14
CA GLY A 251 8.15 0.37 0.25
C GLY A 251 9.19 -0.65 -0.17
N PHE A 252 9.20 -1.73 0.61
CA PHE A 252 10.00 -2.92 0.38
C PHE A 252 9.11 -4.15 0.53
N SER A 253 9.24 -5.13 -0.36
CA SER A 253 8.45 -6.35 -0.29
C SER A 253 9.26 -7.59 -0.68
N VAL A 254 8.84 -8.71 -0.12
CA VAL A 254 9.31 -10.05 -0.48
C VAL A 254 8.12 -10.90 -0.86
N VAL A 255 8.14 -11.45 -2.07
CA VAL A 255 7.12 -12.35 -2.61
C VAL A 255 7.71 -13.75 -2.70
N MET A 256 6.96 -14.72 -2.19
CA MET A 256 7.35 -16.13 -2.07
C MET A 256 6.61 -17.00 -3.08
#